data_8168561cf3a95e4062b4670c3fb8cb2d
#
_entry.id   8168561cf3a95e4062b4670c3fb8cb2d
#
_cell.length_a   1.000
_cell.length_b   1.000
_cell.length_c   1.000
_cell.angle_alpha   90.00
_cell.angle_beta   90.00
_cell.angle_gamma   90.00
#
_symmetry.space_group_name_H-M   'P 1'
#
loop_
_entity.id
_entity.type
_entity.pdbx_description
1 polymer ?
#
loop_
_entity_poly.entity_id
_entity_poly.type
_entity_poly.pdbx_seq_one_letter_code
_entity_poly.pdbx_strand_id
1 'polypeptide(L)'
;MLDKYFNYKKHKTDFKTEVIAGVSTFLTMAYIMFLNPVILADGGFDFGGVFTATALATALACFIAAFYAKTWPVGLAPGMGINAFIAYGVCLGMQYTPAEALGAVLVAGVVFLIISLTP
;
A
#
# COMPACT_ATOMS: atom_id res chain seq x y z
N MET A 1 17.86 10.99 19.59
CA MET A 1 18.24 10.06 18.50
C MET A 1 17.36 10.25 17.27
N LEU A 2 16.05 10.25 17.40
CA LEU A 2 15.09 10.44 16.29
C LEU A 2 15.24 11.79 15.58
N ASP A 3 15.48 12.87 16.33
CA ASP A 3 15.71 14.21 15.76
C ASP A 3 16.93 14.26 14.83
N LYS A 4 17.99 13.49 15.16
CA LYS A 4 19.20 13.41 14.35
C LYS A 4 18.99 12.67 13.03
N TYR A 5 18.02 11.74 12.99
CA TYR A 5 17.72 10.94 11.80
C TYR A 5 16.70 11.64 10.88
N PHE A 6 15.62 12.16 11.43
CA PHE A 6 14.52 12.76 10.67
C PHE A 6 14.58 14.29 10.54
N ASN A 7 15.49 14.96 11.26
CA ASN A 7 15.69 16.43 11.22
C ASN A 7 14.39 17.25 11.38
N TYR A 8 13.40 16.74 12.17
CA TYR A 8 12.09 17.38 12.28
C TYR A 8 12.15 18.83 12.80
N LYS A 9 13.12 19.17 13.66
CA LYS A 9 13.33 20.55 14.11
C LYS A 9 13.73 21.50 12.98
N LYS A 10 14.48 21.01 11.99
CA LYS A 10 14.84 21.79 10.79
C LYS A 10 13.61 22.12 9.94
N HIS A 11 12.60 21.25 9.96
CA HIS A 11 11.32 21.41 9.26
C HIS A 11 10.27 22.19 10.08
N LYS A 12 10.67 22.83 11.22
CA LYS A 12 9.79 23.61 12.11
C LYS A 12 8.60 22.82 12.65
N THR A 13 8.77 21.52 12.85
CA THR A 13 7.77 20.63 13.44
C THR A 13 8.29 20.03 14.75
N ASP A 14 7.42 19.45 15.55
CA ASP A 14 7.77 18.78 16.79
C ASP A 14 7.23 17.35 16.78
N PHE A 15 7.74 16.51 17.68
CA PHE A 15 7.37 15.11 17.77
C PHE A 15 5.85 14.90 17.95
N LYS A 16 5.19 15.77 18.71
CA LYS A 16 3.76 15.70 18.94
C LYS A 16 2.96 15.94 17.65
N THR A 17 3.36 16.94 16.89
CA THR A 17 2.75 17.26 15.59
C THR A 17 2.92 16.12 14.59
N GLU A 18 4.11 15.50 14.53
CA GLU A 18 4.39 14.37 13.66
C GLU A 18 3.54 13.13 14.03
N VAL A 19 3.37 12.85 15.31
CA VAL A 19 2.49 11.75 15.76
C VAL A 19 1.05 12.01 15.39
N ILE A 20 0.55 13.24 15.60
CA ILE A 20 -0.83 13.60 15.24
C ILE A 20 -1.04 13.49 13.71
N ALA A 21 -0.08 13.97 12.92
CA ALA A 21 -0.11 13.84 11.46
C ALA A 21 -0.13 12.38 11.01
N GLY A 22 0.71 11.54 11.61
CA GLY A 22 0.75 10.10 11.33
C GLY A 22 -0.56 9.38 11.66
N VAL A 23 -1.16 9.67 12.82
CA VAL A 23 -2.47 9.12 13.21
C VAL A 23 -3.57 9.60 12.26
N SER A 24 -3.57 10.88 11.88
CA SER A 24 -4.54 11.42 10.93
C SER A 24 -4.42 10.73 9.57
N THR A 25 -3.21 10.55 9.06
CA THR A 25 -2.96 9.82 7.81
C THR A 25 -3.42 8.37 7.91
N PHE A 26 -3.12 7.69 9.01
CA PHE A 26 -3.58 6.32 9.24
C PHE A 26 -5.11 6.23 9.22
N LEU A 27 -5.81 7.12 9.91
CA LEU A 27 -7.28 7.12 9.97
C LEU A 27 -7.91 7.36 8.59
N THR A 28 -7.33 8.24 7.77
CA THR A 28 -7.80 8.47 6.41
C THR A 28 -7.58 7.28 5.48
N MET A 29 -6.58 6.44 5.75
CA MET A 29 -6.26 5.26 4.96
C MET A 29 -6.86 3.96 5.51
N ALA A 30 -7.32 3.96 6.76
CA ALA A 30 -7.79 2.75 7.45
C ALA A 30 -8.95 2.05 6.73
N TYR A 31 -9.81 2.81 6.02
CA TYR A 31 -10.92 2.23 5.26
C TYR A 31 -10.46 1.27 4.15
N ILE A 32 -9.26 1.44 3.59
CA ILE A 32 -8.69 0.59 2.54
C ILE A 32 -8.51 -0.85 3.04
N MET A 33 -8.19 -1.00 4.33
CA MET A 33 -8.01 -2.33 4.94
C MET A 33 -9.28 -3.19 4.88
N PHE A 34 -10.46 -2.55 4.85
CA PHE A 34 -11.75 -3.23 4.74
C PHE A 34 -12.25 -3.26 3.30
N LEU A 35 -12.16 -2.15 2.60
CA LEU A 35 -12.72 -2.03 1.25
C LEU A 35 -11.93 -2.87 0.23
N ASN A 36 -10.62 -2.95 0.37
CA ASN A 36 -9.79 -3.75 -0.52
C ASN A 36 -10.13 -5.26 -0.49
N PRO A 37 -10.23 -5.91 0.69
CA PRO A 37 -10.68 -7.30 0.77
C PRO A 37 -12.11 -7.51 0.25
N VAL A 38 -13.02 -6.56 0.47
CA VAL A 38 -14.39 -6.66 -0.06
C VAL A 38 -14.39 -6.71 -1.59
N ILE A 39 -13.68 -5.78 -2.24
CA ILE A 39 -13.60 -5.71 -3.71
C ILE A 39 -12.95 -6.98 -4.28
N LEU A 40 -11.87 -7.46 -3.68
CA LEU A 40 -11.17 -8.65 -4.17
C LEU A 40 -11.94 -9.94 -3.87
N ALA A 41 -12.71 -10.01 -2.78
CA ALA A 41 -13.56 -11.15 -2.47
C ALA A 41 -14.63 -11.37 -3.55
N ASP A 42 -15.16 -10.32 -4.17
CA ASP A 42 -16.07 -10.43 -5.30
C ASP A 42 -15.41 -11.14 -6.51
N GLY A 43 -14.09 -11.00 -6.66
CA GLY A 43 -13.29 -11.72 -7.66
C GLY A 43 -12.88 -13.14 -7.25
N GLY A 44 -13.37 -13.65 -6.11
CA GLY A 44 -13.09 -15.02 -5.63
C GLY A 44 -11.85 -15.13 -4.73
N PHE A 45 -11.29 -14.03 -4.25
CA PHE A 45 -10.18 -14.06 -3.30
C PHE A 45 -10.68 -14.31 -1.86
N ASP A 46 -9.84 -14.97 -1.04
CA ASP A 46 -10.15 -15.12 0.38
C ASP A 46 -10.05 -13.80 1.12
N PHE A 47 -11.15 -13.38 1.73
CA PHE A 47 -11.24 -12.10 2.46
C PHE A 47 -10.17 -11.96 3.55
N GLY A 48 -9.98 -13.01 4.37
CA GLY A 48 -9.03 -13.00 5.48
C GLY A 48 -7.58 -12.89 5.00
N GLY A 49 -7.25 -13.63 3.96
CA GLY A 49 -5.93 -13.59 3.30
C GLY A 49 -5.64 -12.21 2.72
N VAL A 50 -6.59 -11.63 1.99
CA VAL A 50 -6.43 -10.28 1.40
C VAL A 50 -6.34 -9.21 2.48
N PHE A 51 -7.13 -9.29 3.55
CA PHE A 51 -7.06 -8.36 4.66
C PHE A 51 -5.66 -8.35 5.29
N THR A 52 -5.15 -9.53 5.63
CA THR A 52 -3.82 -9.69 6.22
C THR A 52 -2.71 -9.22 5.28
N ALA A 53 -2.78 -9.62 4.00
CA ALA A 53 -1.82 -9.21 2.98
C ALA A 53 -1.82 -7.68 2.77
N THR A 54 -3.00 -7.04 2.73
CA THR A 54 -3.15 -5.59 2.61
C THR A 54 -2.50 -4.87 3.80
N ALA A 55 -2.75 -5.34 5.03
CA ALA A 55 -2.18 -4.77 6.24
C ALA A 55 -0.65 -4.87 6.25
N LEU A 56 -0.11 -6.06 5.96
CA LEU A 56 1.33 -6.30 5.95
C LEU A 56 2.04 -5.53 4.82
N ALA A 57 1.48 -5.54 3.61
CA ALA A 57 2.05 -4.82 2.47
C ALA A 57 2.07 -3.31 2.71
N THR A 58 0.97 -2.75 3.23
CA THR A 58 0.87 -1.33 3.57
C THR A 58 1.87 -0.95 4.67
N ALA A 59 1.96 -1.74 5.74
CA ALA A 59 2.92 -1.52 6.82
C ALA A 59 4.35 -1.54 6.29
N LEU A 60 4.71 -2.56 5.51
CA LEU A 60 6.06 -2.69 4.94
C LEU A 60 6.39 -1.53 3.99
N ALA A 61 5.47 -1.15 3.11
CA ALA A 61 5.65 -0.04 2.19
C ALA A 61 5.84 1.29 2.93
N CYS A 62 5.03 1.57 3.95
CA CYS A 62 5.17 2.76 4.79
C CYS A 62 6.49 2.76 5.58
N PHE A 63 6.92 1.62 6.10
CA PHE A 63 8.22 1.49 6.77
C PHE A 63 9.38 1.80 5.81
N ILE A 64 9.40 1.17 4.64
CA ILE A 64 10.43 1.43 3.62
C ILE A 64 10.44 2.91 3.24
N ALA A 65 9.27 3.51 2.98
CA ALA A 65 9.14 4.93 2.66
C ALA A 65 9.67 5.82 3.78
N ALA A 66 9.35 5.53 5.05
CA ALA A 66 9.81 6.32 6.19
C ALA A 66 11.34 6.30 6.34
N PHE A 67 11.98 5.16 6.12
CA PHE A 67 13.43 5.05 6.23
C PHE A 67 14.17 5.56 4.99
N TYR A 68 13.62 5.35 3.80
CA TYR A 68 14.26 5.72 2.55
C TYR A 68 14.05 7.20 2.20
N ALA A 69 12.83 7.69 2.33
CA ALA A 69 12.46 9.04 1.91
C ALA A 69 12.77 10.14 2.96
N LYS A 70 13.10 9.80 4.19
CA LYS A 70 13.51 10.66 5.33
C LYS A 70 12.76 11.99 5.51
N THR A 71 12.57 12.75 4.44
CA THR A 71 12.00 14.13 4.42
C THR A 71 10.62 14.21 3.80
N TRP A 72 10.12 13.13 3.21
CA TRP A 72 8.80 13.06 2.57
C TRP A 72 7.99 11.92 3.16
N PRO A 73 7.36 12.12 4.33
CA PRO A 73 6.52 11.09 4.95
C PRO A 73 5.23 10.94 4.15
N VAL A 74 5.19 9.97 3.25
CA VAL A 74 4.01 9.64 2.44
C VAL A 74 3.45 8.32 2.93
N GLY A 75 2.15 8.29 3.22
CA GLY A 75 1.42 7.06 3.47
C GLY A 75 1.21 6.31 2.15
N LEU A 76 1.64 5.06 2.09
CA LEU A 76 1.47 4.20 0.92
C LEU A 76 0.41 3.14 1.21
N ALA A 77 -0.53 2.97 0.29
CA ALA A 77 -1.56 1.94 0.36
C ALA A 77 -1.91 1.41 -1.04
N PRO A 78 -2.49 0.20 -1.15
CA PRO A 78 -2.93 -0.36 -2.42
C PRO A 78 -3.93 0.54 -3.14
N GLY A 79 -3.78 0.68 -4.47
CA GLY A 79 -4.69 1.46 -5.31
C GLY A 79 -5.98 0.69 -5.62
N MET A 80 -7.12 1.20 -5.20
CA MET A 80 -8.41 0.51 -5.36
C MET A 80 -8.83 0.33 -6.82
N GLY A 81 -8.48 1.27 -7.69
CA GLY A 81 -8.82 1.19 -9.11
C GLY A 81 -8.22 -0.04 -9.80
N ILE A 82 -6.96 -0.35 -9.50
CA ILE A 82 -6.27 -1.53 -10.02
C ILE A 82 -6.90 -2.80 -9.42
N ASN A 83 -7.22 -2.80 -8.14
CA ASN A 83 -7.81 -3.95 -7.46
C ASN A 83 -9.23 -4.25 -7.97
N ALA A 84 -10.03 -3.21 -8.23
CA ALA A 84 -11.33 -3.36 -8.87
C ALA A 84 -11.20 -3.90 -10.31
N PHE A 85 -10.21 -3.44 -11.07
CA PHE A 85 -9.93 -3.99 -12.40
C PHE A 85 -9.56 -5.47 -12.34
N ILE A 86 -8.76 -5.89 -11.37
CA ILE A 86 -8.38 -7.30 -11.18
C ILE A 86 -9.61 -8.13 -10.83
N ALA A 87 -10.42 -7.70 -9.86
CA ALA A 87 -11.60 -8.44 -9.44
C ALA A 87 -12.66 -8.54 -10.54
N TYR A 88 -13.08 -7.41 -11.08
CA TYR A 88 -14.21 -7.36 -12.02
C TYR A 88 -13.79 -7.55 -13.47
N GLY A 89 -12.64 -7.02 -13.89
CA GLY A 89 -12.14 -7.14 -15.26
C GLY A 89 -11.50 -8.49 -15.53
N VAL A 90 -10.52 -8.87 -14.70
CA VAL A 90 -9.71 -10.08 -14.93
C VAL A 90 -10.42 -11.33 -14.43
N CYS A 91 -10.82 -11.36 -13.16
CA CYS A 91 -11.41 -12.57 -12.59
C CYS A 91 -12.84 -12.82 -13.09
N LEU A 92 -13.73 -11.82 -13.02
CA LEU A 92 -15.12 -11.99 -13.44
C LEU A 92 -15.31 -11.80 -14.94
N GLY A 93 -14.65 -10.82 -15.55
CA GLY A 93 -14.83 -10.52 -16.99
C GLY A 93 -14.10 -11.51 -17.90
N MET A 94 -12.85 -11.82 -17.62
CA MET A 94 -12.02 -12.72 -18.40
C MET A 94 -12.00 -14.16 -17.88
N GLN A 95 -12.68 -14.45 -16.76
CA GLN A 95 -12.80 -15.78 -16.16
C GLN A 95 -11.46 -16.42 -15.71
N TYR A 96 -10.47 -15.58 -15.39
CA TYR A 96 -9.21 -16.04 -14.82
C TYR A 96 -9.36 -16.37 -13.33
N THR A 97 -8.59 -17.35 -12.88
CA THR A 97 -8.54 -17.68 -11.45
C THR A 97 -7.81 -16.59 -10.65
N PRO A 98 -8.14 -16.40 -9.36
CA PRO A 98 -7.42 -15.49 -8.49
C PRO A 98 -5.90 -15.72 -8.45
N ALA A 99 -5.46 -16.97 -8.55
CA ALA A 99 -4.04 -17.33 -8.57
C ALA A 99 -3.32 -16.81 -9.84
N GLU A 100 -3.95 -16.93 -10.99
CA GLU A 100 -3.43 -16.42 -12.28
C GLU A 100 -3.38 -14.88 -12.27
N ALA A 101 -4.41 -14.25 -11.74
CA ALA A 101 -4.46 -12.79 -11.60
C ALA A 101 -3.34 -12.29 -10.67
N LEU A 102 -3.09 -12.95 -9.53
CA LEU A 102 -1.97 -12.61 -8.65
C LEU A 102 -0.61 -12.83 -9.32
N GLY A 103 -0.46 -13.88 -10.09
CA GLY A 103 0.75 -14.12 -10.88
C GLY A 103 1.04 -12.97 -11.85
N ALA A 104 0.03 -12.51 -12.58
CA ALA A 104 0.16 -11.37 -13.50
C ALA A 104 0.52 -10.08 -12.76
N VAL A 105 -0.09 -9.82 -11.61
CA VAL A 105 0.22 -8.64 -10.77
C VAL A 105 1.64 -8.69 -10.25
N LEU A 106 2.12 -9.86 -9.83
CA LEU A 106 3.49 -10.04 -9.35
C LEU A 106 4.50 -9.74 -10.47
N VAL A 107 4.28 -10.28 -11.67
CA VAL A 107 5.13 -10.02 -12.83
C VAL A 107 5.13 -8.52 -13.18
N ALA A 108 3.95 -7.89 -13.21
CA ALA A 108 3.82 -6.46 -13.47
C ALA A 108 4.56 -5.62 -12.41
N GLY A 109 4.47 -6.00 -11.13
CA GLY A 109 5.18 -5.35 -10.03
C GLY A 109 6.69 -5.46 -10.17
N VAL A 110 7.23 -6.63 -10.54
CA VAL A 110 8.66 -6.84 -10.78
C VAL A 110 9.13 -6.00 -11.96
N VAL A 111 8.40 -5.99 -13.09
CA VAL A 111 8.73 -5.18 -14.27
C VAL A 111 8.74 -3.69 -13.91
N PHE A 112 7.73 -3.22 -13.16
CA PHE A 112 7.67 -1.83 -12.70
C PHE A 112 8.86 -1.47 -11.82
N LEU A 113 9.26 -2.37 -10.92
CA LEU A 113 10.42 -2.17 -10.03
C LEU A 113 11.71 -2.08 -10.85
N ILE A 114 11.89 -2.94 -11.85
CA ILE A 114 13.07 -2.89 -12.74
C ILE A 114 13.12 -1.56 -13.50
N ILE A 115 11.99 -1.13 -14.07
CA ILE A 115 11.91 0.15 -14.79
C ILE A 115 12.19 1.33 -13.84
N SER A 116 11.68 1.29 -12.62
CA SER A 116 11.88 2.34 -11.62
C SER A 116 13.32 2.45 -11.14
N LEU A 117 14.08 1.37 -11.17
CA LEU A 117 15.49 1.35 -10.79
C LEU A 117 16.43 1.73 -11.95
N THR A 118 15.91 1.77 -13.17
CA THR A 118 16.68 2.20 -14.35
C THR A 118 16.68 3.73 -14.42
N PRO A 119 17.85 4.38 -14.45
CA PRO A 119 17.97 5.84 -14.47
C PRO A 119 17.52 6.45 -15.82
#